data_9016332b65895b8e18483de684f1d028
#
_entry.id   9016332b65895b8e18483de684f1d028
#
_cell.length_a   1.000
_cell.length_b   1.000
_cell.length_c   1.000
_cell.angle_alpha   90.00
_cell.angle_beta   90.00
_cell.angle_gamma   90.00
#
_symmetry.space_group_name_H-M   'P 1'
#
loop_
_entity.id
_entity.type
_entity.pdbx_description
1 polymer ?
#
loop_
_entity_poly.entity_id
_entity_poly.type
_entity_poly.pdbx_seq_one_letter_code
_entity_poly.pdbx_strand_id
1 'polypeptide(L)'
;MWRMERHVPHRGGGNSLKPSHNHGLHLFLSCLAAFTLAEVLITLGIIGVVAAMTMPSLITAKQEKATISTIKKNYSIFANALLMAQNDNGELYTWGITKDADGLNLVSSNLKPYLKIIEDCGVGEKSDCAPGDNGKFKDLTGRKRTEDFSSSDYYSFRLNDGTAVAIQLKTKAECISSESSCMNFYIDTNGKKYPNTLGKDIFYFDGYGNGKLRAAGIDHSPSETGWAAQEGWFTTAWAMY
;
A
#
# COMPACT_ATOMS: atom_id res chain seq x y z
N MET A 1 -27.84 49.14 13.51
CA MET A 1 -28.90 50.07 13.95
C MET A 1 -29.95 49.22 14.67
N TRP A 2 -29.86 49.16 15.95
CA TRP A 2 -30.91 49.12 16.96
C TRP A 2 -30.22 49.07 18.31
N ARG A 3 -30.61 50.02 19.10
CA ARG A 3 -29.98 50.56 20.30
C ARG A 3 -30.89 50.27 21.46
N MET A 4 -30.28 50.16 22.67
CA MET A 4 -30.84 50.45 24.01
C MET A 4 -31.87 49.42 24.55
N GLU A 5 -31.97 49.16 25.84
CA GLU A 5 -31.89 50.10 26.99
C GLU A 5 -31.65 49.37 28.29
N ARG A 6 -31.07 50.08 29.22
CA ARG A 6 -30.87 49.71 30.64
C ARG A 6 -32.15 49.94 31.42
N HIS A 7 -32.40 49.09 32.38
CA HIS A 7 -33.27 49.46 33.46
C HIS A 7 -32.70 49.00 34.81
N VAL A 8 -32.40 49.95 35.66
CA VAL A 8 -32.20 49.83 37.12
C VAL A 8 -33.46 50.41 37.78
N PRO A 9 -33.95 49.83 38.84
CA PRO A 9 -34.19 50.64 40.02
C PRO A 9 -33.88 50.00 41.40
N HIS A 10 -33.26 50.75 42.20
CA HIS A 10 -33.54 51.18 43.61
C HIS A 10 -33.90 50.19 44.74
N ARG A 11 -32.96 50.16 45.65
CA ARG A 11 -33.04 50.46 47.10
C ARG A 11 -34.32 50.07 47.92
N GLY A 12 -34.05 49.40 49.03
CA GLY A 12 -34.88 49.28 50.15
C GLY A 12 -34.22 48.52 51.33
N GLY A 13 -33.84 49.19 52.35
CA GLY A 13 -33.05 48.68 53.45
C GLY A 13 -33.93 47.95 54.50
N GLY A 14 -33.26 47.31 55.44
CA GLY A 14 -33.89 46.67 56.59
C GLY A 14 -32.90 45.86 57.41
N ASN A 15 -32.33 46.46 58.45
CA ASN A 15 -31.53 45.80 59.49
C ASN A 15 -32.33 44.74 60.21
N SER A 16 -31.79 43.54 60.37
CA SER A 16 -32.13 42.75 61.57
C SER A 16 -30.98 41.77 61.84
N LEU A 17 -30.28 42.05 62.90
CA LEU A 17 -29.30 41.16 63.53
C LEU A 17 -30.06 40.02 64.22
N LYS A 18 -29.68 38.78 63.97
CA LYS A 18 -29.81 37.66 64.92
C LYS A 18 -28.76 36.58 64.69
N PRO A 19 -28.46 35.74 65.67
CA PRO A 19 -27.09 35.29 65.94
C PRO A 19 -26.77 33.91 65.40
N SER A 20 -25.48 33.72 65.19
CA SER A 20 -24.66 32.51 65.39
C SER A 20 -25.37 31.17 65.41
N HIS A 21 -25.30 30.46 64.29
CA HIS A 21 -25.19 29.01 64.33
C HIS A 21 -23.86 28.64 63.76
N ASN A 22 -22.99 28.14 64.66
CA ASN A 22 -21.77 27.37 64.27
C ASN A 22 -22.18 26.16 63.47
N HIS A 23 -22.23 26.30 62.16
CA HIS A 23 -22.11 25.14 61.26
C HIS A 23 -20.65 24.84 61.16
N GLY A 24 -20.26 23.76 61.84
CA GLY A 24 -18.96 23.16 61.65
C GLY A 24 -18.67 22.97 60.17
N LEU A 25 -17.69 23.73 59.69
CA LEU A 25 -17.11 23.57 58.36
C LEU A 25 -16.40 22.21 58.37
N HIS A 26 -17.15 21.14 58.06
CA HIS A 26 -16.52 19.87 57.66
C HIS A 26 -15.75 20.16 56.39
N LEU A 27 -14.49 20.56 56.57
CA LEU A 27 -13.48 20.45 55.53
C LEU A 27 -13.41 18.97 55.19
N PHE A 28 -14.15 18.55 54.15
CA PHE A 28 -13.76 17.35 53.41
C PHE A 28 -12.40 17.61 52.81
N LEU A 29 -11.36 17.29 53.59
CA LEU A 29 -10.05 17.05 53.00
C LEU A 29 -10.22 15.85 52.07
N SER A 30 -10.56 16.14 50.81
CA SER A 30 -10.33 15.20 49.73
C SER A 30 -8.86 14.86 49.79
N CYS A 31 -8.51 13.69 50.32
CA CYS A 31 -7.18 13.12 50.17
C CYS A 31 -6.96 13.00 48.66
N LEU A 32 -6.37 14.02 48.08
CA LEU A 32 -5.76 13.90 46.75
C LEU A 32 -4.66 12.87 46.94
N ALA A 33 -4.93 11.62 46.55
CA ALA A 33 -3.94 10.57 46.48
C ALA A 33 -2.87 11.07 45.49
N ALA A 34 -1.84 11.68 46.02
CA ALA A 34 -0.65 12.03 45.20
C ALA A 34 0.09 10.74 44.90
N PHE A 35 0.17 10.39 43.60
CA PHE A 35 0.97 9.28 43.18
C PHE A 35 2.43 9.47 43.57
N THR A 36 3.04 8.43 44.08
CA THR A 36 4.48 8.44 44.36
C THR A 36 5.28 8.37 43.08
N LEU A 37 6.43 9.02 43.08
CA LEU A 37 7.37 8.92 41.93
C LEU A 37 7.71 7.47 41.59
N ALA A 38 7.82 6.61 42.61
CA ALA A 38 8.11 5.19 42.44
C ALA A 38 6.97 4.45 41.72
N GLU A 39 5.70 4.69 42.05
CA GLU A 39 4.54 4.07 41.37
C GLU A 39 4.49 4.44 39.90
N VAL A 40 4.75 5.72 39.56
CA VAL A 40 4.79 6.17 38.16
C VAL A 40 5.95 5.52 37.41
N LEU A 41 7.13 5.43 38.02
CA LEU A 41 8.27 4.80 37.38
C LEU A 41 8.07 3.30 37.13
N ILE A 42 7.48 2.58 38.09
CA ILE A 42 7.19 1.14 37.94
C ILE A 42 6.15 0.92 36.87
N THR A 43 5.06 1.68 36.87
CA THR A 43 4.00 1.52 35.85
C THR A 43 4.49 1.85 34.45
N LEU A 44 5.26 2.93 34.26
CA LEU A 44 5.87 3.26 32.98
C LEU A 44 6.89 2.18 32.53
N GLY A 45 7.65 1.61 33.48
CA GLY A 45 8.56 0.51 33.19
C GLY A 45 7.83 -0.72 32.66
N ILE A 46 6.74 -1.13 33.31
CA ILE A 46 5.95 -2.30 32.87
C ILE A 46 5.31 -2.03 31.49
N ILE A 47 4.69 -0.86 31.31
CA ILE A 47 4.08 -0.48 30.03
C ILE A 47 5.14 -0.45 28.92
N GLY A 48 6.33 0.09 29.23
CA GLY A 48 7.44 0.15 28.26
C GLY A 48 7.89 -1.23 27.79
N VAL A 49 8.06 -2.19 28.69
CA VAL A 49 8.43 -3.57 28.35
C VAL A 49 7.35 -4.27 27.53
N VAL A 50 6.10 -4.18 27.96
CA VAL A 50 4.96 -4.79 27.22
C VAL A 50 4.85 -4.18 25.83
N ALA A 51 4.92 -2.85 25.70
CA ALA A 51 4.86 -2.18 24.42
C ALA A 51 6.02 -2.60 23.50
N ALA A 52 7.25 -2.68 24.02
CA ALA A 52 8.41 -3.11 23.25
C ALA A 52 8.26 -4.52 22.65
N MET A 53 7.59 -5.43 23.34
CA MET A 53 7.33 -6.80 22.86
C MET A 53 6.16 -6.90 21.88
N THR A 54 5.13 -6.06 22.04
CA THR A 54 3.89 -6.19 21.26
C THR A 54 3.85 -5.31 20.00
N MET A 55 4.50 -4.14 20.00
CA MET A 55 4.48 -3.22 18.86
C MET A 55 5.03 -3.82 17.56
N PRO A 56 6.18 -4.53 17.53
CA PRO A 56 6.73 -5.06 16.28
C PRO A 56 5.76 -6.00 15.57
N SER A 57 5.14 -6.92 16.28
CA SER A 57 4.21 -7.89 15.70
C SER A 57 2.94 -7.23 15.15
N LEU A 58 2.42 -6.22 15.86
CA LEU A 58 1.23 -5.48 15.44
C LEU A 58 1.50 -4.64 14.18
N ILE A 59 2.67 -4.01 14.10
CA ILE A 59 3.08 -3.23 12.92
C ILE A 59 3.21 -4.15 11.70
N THR A 60 3.88 -5.29 11.83
CA THR A 60 4.02 -6.27 10.74
C THR A 60 2.67 -6.76 10.23
N ALA A 61 1.77 -7.17 11.13
CA ALA A 61 0.44 -7.63 10.75
C ALA A 61 -0.41 -6.54 10.05
N LYS A 62 -0.27 -5.28 10.45
CA LYS A 62 -0.92 -4.15 9.77
C LYS A 62 -0.33 -3.91 8.38
N GLN A 63 0.99 -3.99 8.24
CA GLN A 63 1.65 -3.81 6.95
C GLN A 63 1.26 -4.91 5.96
N GLU A 64 1.22 -6.16 6.37
CA GLU A 64 0.77 -7.29 5.55
C GLU A 64 -0.66 -7.09 5.05
N LYS A 65 -1.60 -6.73 5.93
CA LYS A 65 -2.99 -6.44 5.54
C LYS A 65 -3.10 -5.27 4.57
N ALA A 66 -2.33 -4.21 4.77
CA ALA A 66 -2.29 -3.06 3.87
C ALA A 66 -1.75 -3.46 2.49
N THR A 67 -0.67 -4.23 2.45
CA THR A 67 -0.08 -4.76 1.21
C THR A 67 -1.07 -5.64 0.44
N ILE A 68 -1.75 -6.58 1.12
CA ILE A 68 -2.77 -7.45 0.52
C ILE A 68 -3.92 -6.61 -0.06
N SER A 69 -4.38 -5.60 0.66
CA SER A 69 -5.44 -4.70 0.17
C SER A 69 -4.99 -3.92 -1.08
N THR A 70 -3.76 -3.40 -1.05
CA THR A 70 -3.18 -2.66 -2.17
C THR A 70 -3.02 -3.54 -3.40
N ILE A 71 -2.52 -4.77 -3.26
CA ILE A 71 -2.34 -5.66 -4.41
C ILE A 71 -3.67 -6.09 -5.02
N LYS A 72 -4.70 -6.38 -4.21
CA LYS A 72 -6.06 -6.68 -4.69
C LYS A 72 -6.68 -5.51 -5.46
N LYS A 73 -6.48 -4.28 -4.96
CA LYS A 73 -6.89 -3.07 -5.65
C LYS A 73 -6.17 -2.93 -7.00
N ASN A 74 -4.86 -3.09 -7.02
CA ASN A 74 -4.06 -2.98 -8.25
C ASN A 74 -4.42 -4.06 -9.27
N TYR A 75 -4.65 -5.29 -8.83
CA TYR A 75 -5.18 -6.34 -9.69
C TYR A 75 -6.46 -5.89 -10.41
N SER A 76 -7.42 -5.34 -9.67
CA SER A 76 -8.68 -4.85 -10.24
C SER A 76 -8.47 -3.69 -11.21
N ILE A 77 -7.53 -2.77 -10.90
CA ILE A 77 -7.20 -1.65 -11.79
C ILE A 77 -6.62 -2.17 -13.11
N PHE A 78 -5.65 -3.08 -13.06
CA PHE A 78 -5.01 -3.61 -14.27
C PHE A 78 -5.91 -4.55 -15.07
N ALA A 79 -6.72 -5.39 -14.40
CA ALA A 79 -7.71 -6.22 -15.08
C ALA A 79 -8.74 -5.39 -15.85
N ASN A 80 -9.24 -4.31 -15.24
CA ASN A 80 -10.16 -3.39 -15.92
C ASN A 80 -9.48 -2.60 -17.04
N ALA A 81 -8.24 -2.14 -16.83
CA ALA A 81 -7.49 -1.42 -17.86
C ALA A 81 -7.23 -2.30 -19.10
N LEU A 82 -6.84 -3.55 -18.89
CA LEU A 82 -6.66 -4.53 -19.98
C LEU A 82 -7.98 -4.78 -20.72
N LEU A 83 -9.08 -4.96 -20.00
CA LEU A 83 -10.38 -5.19 -20.61
C LEU A 83 -10.82 -3.99 -21.47
N MET A 84 -10.67 -2.76 -20.94
CA MET A 84 -11.01 -1.54 -21.68
C MET A 84 -10.10 -1.34 -22.89
N ALA A 85 -8.80 -1.54 -22.73
CA ALA A 85 -7.84 -1.44 -23.83
C ALA A 85 -8.11 -2.44 -24.95
N GLN A 86 -8.56 -3.66 -24.60
CA GLN A 86 -8.96 -4.65 -25.59
C GLN A 86 -10.26 -4.31 -26.29
N ASN A 87 -11.22 -3.72 -25.60
CA ASN A 87 -12.45 -3.25 -26.24
C ASN A 87 -12.17 -2.24 -27.36
N ASP A 88 -11.15 -1.40 -27.17
CA ASP A 88 -10.81 -0.35 -28.13
C ASP A 88 -9.81 -0.81 -29.20
N ASN A 89 -8.91 -1.76 -28.88
CA ASN A 89 -7.79 -2.13 -29.73
C ASN A 89 -7.79 -3.62 -30.17
N GLY A 90 -8.81 -4.39 -29.81
CA GLY A 90 -8.87 -5.84 -30.02
C GLY A 90 -8.08 -6.64 -28.98
N GLU A 91 -8.08 -7.97 -29.11
CA GLU A 91 -7.43 -8.86 -28.16
C GLU A 91 -5.92 -8.63 -28.11
N LEU A 92 -5.33 -8.74 -26.92
CA LEU A 92 -3.93 -8.39 -26.64
C LEU A 92 -2.93 -9.09 -27.57
N TYR A 93 -3.13 -10.37 -27.89
CA TYR A 93 -2.24 -11.10 -28.78
C TYR A 93 -2.28 -10.60 -30.24
N THR A 94 -3.30 -9.79 -30.60
CA THR A 94 -3.43 -9.20 -31.95
C THR A 94 -2.70 -7.84 -32.07
N TRP A 95 -2.21 -7.27 -30.97
CA TRP A 95 -1.58 -5.94 -30.99
C TRP A 95 -0.20 -5.90 -31.67
N GLY A 96 0.31 -7.05 -32.11
CA GLY A 96 1.63 -7.12 -32.76
C GLY A 96 2.78 -6.89 -31.78
N ILE A 97 2.64 -7.37 -30.56
CA ILE A 97 3.60 -7.20 -29.47
C ILE A 97 4.98 -7.74 -29.88
N THR A 98 5.99 -6.90 -29.74
CA THR A 98 7.40 -7.24 -29.86
C THR A 98 8.12 -6.99 -28.55
N LYS A 99 9.12 -7.82 -28.23
CA LYS A 99 9.92 -7.67 -27.00
C LYS A 99 11.04 -6.65 -27.21
N ASP A 100 10.63 -5.40 -27.46
CA ASP A 100 11.53 -4.26 -27.66
C ASP A 100 10.87 -2.97 -27.15
N ALA A 101 11.57 -1.85 -27.31
CA ALA A 101 11.07 -0.54 -26.88
C ALA A 101 9.81 -0.11 -27.64
N ASP A 102 9.69 -0.47 -28.93
CA ASP A 102 8.53 -0.09 -29.73
C ASP A 102 7.28 -0.85 -29.27
N GLY A 103 7.40 -2.17 -29.01
CA GLY A 103 6.32 -2.97 -28.41
C GLY A 103 5.92 -2.46 -27.03
N LEU A 104 6.87 -2.12 -26.17
CA LEU A 104 6.62 -1.56 -24.86
C LEU A 104 5.88 -0.22 -24.95
N ASN A 105 6.28 0.66 -25.86
CA ASN A 105 5.60 1.94 -26.10
C ASN A 105 4.18 1.74 -26.65
N LEU A 106 4.00 0.79 -27.59
CA LEU A 106 2.67 0.45 -28.12
C LEU A 106 1.72 -0.03 -27.01
N VAL A 107 2.15 -1.02 -26.22
CA VAL A 107 1.32 -1.56 -25.13
C VAL A 107 1.04 -0.51 -24.08
N SER A 108 2.04 0.29 -23.70
CA SER A 108 1.84 1.35 -22.73
C SER A 108 0.90 2.41 -23.23
N SER A 109 0.96 2.82 -24.50
CA SER A 109 0.03 3.81 -25.07
C SER A 109 -1.42 3.33 -25.07
N ASN A 110 -1.64 2.02 -25.28
CA ASN A 110 -2.97 1.40 -25.22
C ASN A 110 -3.50 1.26 -23.78
N LEU A 111 -2.63 1.13 -22.78
CA LEU A 111 -3.05 0.98 -21.38
C LEU A 111 -3.18 2.30 -20.62
N LYS A 112 -2.36 3.30 -20.93
CA LYS A 112 -2.32 4.59 -20.23
C LYS A 112 -3.67 5.28 -20.08
N PRO A 113 -4.55 5.33 -21.10
CA PRO A 113 -5.83 6.01 -20.99
C PRO A 113 -6.72 5.51 -19.84
N TYR A 114 -6.50 4.26 -19.41
CA TYR A 114 -7.31 3.58 -18.38
C TYR A 114 -6.61 3.52 -17.02
N LEU A 115 -5.41 4.10 -16.89
CA LEU A 115 -4.60 4.11 -15.67
C LEU A 115 -4.42 5.53 -15.14
N LYS A 116 -4.46 5.70 -13.82
CA LYS A 116 -4.15 6.98 -13.16
C LYS A 116 -2.65 7.07 -12.86
N ILE A 117 -1.88 7.32 -13.92
CA ILE A 117 -0.42 7.46 -13.83
C ILE A 117 -0.08 8.90 -13.39
N ILE A 118 0.77 9.04 -12.36
CA ILE A 118 1.30 10.32 -11.90
C ILE A 118 2.72 10.57 -12.39
N GLU A 119 3.45 9.51 -12.67
CA GLU A 119 4.82 9.59 -13.17
C GLU A 119 5.04 8.49 -14.20
N ASP A 120 5.35 8.90 -15.42
CA ASP A 120 5.61 8.02 -16.56
C ASP A 120 7.12 8.06 -16.86
N CYS A 121 7.81 6.98 -16.56
CA CYS A 121 9.25 6.89 -16.75
C CYS A 121 9.65 6.28 -18.10
N GLY A 122 8.70 5.71 -18.85
CA GLY A 122 9.00 5.14 -20.15
C GLY A 122 9.80 3.84 -20.08
N VAL A 123 10.51 3.57 -21.17
CA VAL A 123 11.35 2.37 -21.30
C VAL A 123 12.72 2.63 -20.73
N GLY A 124 13.11 1.90 -19.71
CA GLY A 124 14.49 1.71 -19.25
C GLY A 124 15.26 2.90 -18.69
N GLU A 125 14.80 4.14 -18.85
CA GLU A 125 15.67 5.32 -18.67
C GLU A 125 15.67 5.93 -17.28
N LYS A 126 14.69 5.64 -16.44
CA LYS A 126 14.56 6.29 -15.11
C LYS A 126 14.31 5.28 -14.02
N SER A 127 15.36 4.95 -13.31
CA SER A 127 15.29 4.10 -12.12
C SER A 127 14.34 4.62 -11.03
N ASP A 128 14.00 5.91 -11.08
CA ASP A 128 13.20 6.56 -10.04
C ASP A 128 11.74 6.11 -9.98
N CYS A 129 11.15 5.63 -11.07
CA CYS A 129 9.81 5.07 -11.08
C CYS A 129 9.80 3.54 -11.06
N ALA A 130 10.90 2.90 -11.31
CA ALA A 130 10.96 1.44 -11.36
C ALA A 130 10.66 0.84 -9.98
N PRO A 131 9.98 -0.33 -9.93
CA PRO A 131 9.84 -1.09 -8.70
C PRO A 131 11.19 -1.39 -8.03
N GLY A 132 11.17 -1.48 -6.70
CA GLY A 132 12.36 -1.79 -5.93
C GLY A 132 13.33 -0.63 -5.72
N ASP A 133 14.55 -0.95 -5.30
CA ASP A 133 15.61 0.03 -5.07
C ASP A 133 16.34 0.31 -6.40
N ASN A 134 15.95 1.39 -7.08
CA ASN A 134 16.48 1.75 -8.40
C ASN A 134 16.39 0.59 -9.42
N GLY A 135 15.23 -0.08 -9.46
CA GLY A 135 14.98 -1.22 -10.37
C GLY A 135 15.46 -2.57 -9.84
N LYS A 136 16.11 -2.62 -8.67
CA LYS A 136 16.68 -3.84 -8.10
C LYS A 136 15.90 -4.32 -6.89
N PHE A 137 15.80 -5.63 -6.73
CA PHE A 137 15.05 -6.25 -5.66
C PHE A 137 15.66 -7.58 -5.20
N LYS A 138 15.09 -8.18 -4.16
CA LYS A 138 15.52 -9.46 -3.59
C LYS A 138 14.40 -10.48 -3.68
N ASP A 139 14.76 -11.76 -3.59
CA ASP A 139 13.82 -12.83 -3.31
C ASP A 139 13.59 -13.01 -1.80
N LEU A 140 12.70 -13.94 -1.41
CA LEU A 140 12.42 -14.23 0.00
C LEU A 140 13.61 -14.82 0.76
N THR A 141 14.60 -15.36 0.06
CA THR A 141 15.85 -15.85 0.67
C THR A 141 16.85 -14.74 0.95
N GLY A 142 16.53 -13.50 0.51
CA GLY A 142 17.42 -12.33 0.62
C GLY A 142 18.45 -12.22 -0.51
N ARG A 143 18.43 -13.13 -1.48
CA ARG A 143 19.32 -13.10 -2.65
C ARG A 143 18.87 -11.99 -3.60
N LYS A 144 19.81 -11.19 -4.07
CA LYS A 144 19.55 -10.18 -5.12
C LYS A 144 19.16 -10.88 -6.42
N ARG A 145 18.10 -10.38 -7.03
CA ARG A 145 17.67 -10.86 -8.35
C ARG A 145 18.53 -10.25 -9.45
N THR A 146 18.61 -10.97 -10.55
CA THR A 146 19.34 -10.53 -11.76
C THR A 146 18.51 -9.58 -12.60
N GLU A 147 17.20 -9.63 -12.49
CA GLU A 147 16.28 -8.71 -13.17
C GLU A 147 16.52 -7.28 -12.69
N ASP A 148 16.56 -6.36 -13.61
CA ASP A 148 16.73 -4.93 -13.37
C ASP A 148 15.62 -4.17 -14.10
N PHE A 149 14.65 -3.68 -13.33
CA PHE A 149 13.50 -2.95 -13.88
C PHE A 149 13.88 -1.59 -14.50
N SER A 150 15.12 -1.15 -14.34
CA SER A 150 15.66 0.03 -15.01
C SER A 150 16.25 -0.28 -16.39
N SER A 151 16.25 -1.55 -16.81
CA SER A 151 16.73 -1.94 -18.14
C SER A 151 15.70 -1.63 -19.24
N SER A 152 16.18 -1.61 -20.50
CA SER A 152 15.34 -1.38 -21.69
C SER A 152 14.28 -2.46 -21.94
N ASP A 153 14.30 -3.57 -21.19
CA ASP A 153 13.31 -4.64 -21.29
C ASP A 153 12.01 -4.32 -20.55
N TYR A 154 11.96 -3.20 -19.83
CA TYR A 154 10.83 -2.82 -18.99
C TYR A 154 10.32 -1.41 -19.31
N TYR A 155 9.01 -1.26 -19.26
CA TYR A 155 8.33 0.02 -19.23
C TYR A 155 7.87 0.31 -17.80
N SER A 156 8.30 1.40 -17.20
CA SER A 156 8.03 1.69 -15.81
C SER A 156 7.22 2.97 -15.63
N PHE A 157 6.32 2.96 -14.65
CA PHE A 157 5.50 4.10 -14.26
C PHE A 157 5.05 3.99 -12.80
N ARG A 158 4.53 5.10 -12.27
CA ARG A 158 3.95 5.14 -10.92
C ARG A 158 2.50 5.56 -10.95
N LEU A 159 1.66 4.86 -10.21
CA LEU A 159 0.25 5.17 -10.02
C LEU A 159 0.07 6.26 -8.95
N ASN A 160 -1.13 6.85 -8.93
CA ASN A 160 -1.49 7.93 -8.00
C ASN A 160 -1.51 7.54 -6.52
N ASP A 161 -1.49 6.26 -6.18
CA ASP A 161 -1.39 5.74 -4.82
C ASP A 161 0.05 5.46 -4.38
N GLY A 162 1.03 5.75 -5.24
CA GLY A 162 2.45 5.54 -4.99
C GLY A 162 2.97 4.16 -5.39
N THR A 163 2.11 3.28 -5.89
CA THR A 163 2.51 1.98 -6.43
C THR A 163 3.42 2.17 -7.64
N ALA A 164 4.58 1.52 -7.65
CA ALA A 164 5.47 1.46 -8.81
C ALA A 164 5.19 0.20 -9.62
N VAL A 165 5.23 0.33 -10.94
CA VAL A 165 4.90 -0.77 -11.86
C VAL A 165 5.97 -0.87 -12.94
N ALA A 166 6.37 -2.09 -13.27
CA ALA A 166 7.16 -2.38 -14.45
C ALA A 166 6.43 -3.42 -15.31
N ILE A 167 6.34 -3.15 -16.60
CA ILE A 167 5.78 -4.06 -17.60
C ILE A 167 6.92 -4.63 -18.43
N GLN A 168 6.92 -5.94 -18.59
CA GLN A 168 7.80 -6.66 -19.52
C GLN A 168 6.94 -7.40 -20.54
N LEU A 169 7.32 -7.35 -21.80
CA LEU A 169 6.62 -8.07 -22.85
C LEU A 169 7.25 -9.43 -23.11
N LYS A 170 6.42 -10.37 -23.50
CA LYS A 170 6.84 -11.65 -24.09
C LYS A 170 7.22 -11.46 -25.56
N THR A 171 7.90 -12.43 -26.11
CA THR A 171 8.19 -12.44 -27.54
C THR A 171 6.92 -12.70 -28.34
N LYS A 172 6.91 -12.30 -29.62
CA LYS A 172 5.81 -12.61 -30.54
C LYS A 172 5.53 -14.10 -30.64
N ALA A 173 6.54 -14.94 -30.50
CA ALA A 173 6.42 -16.40 -30.53
C ALA A 173 5.73 -16.95 -29.26
N GLU A 174 5.77 -16.23 -28.15
CA GLU A 174 5.12 -16.61 -26.90
C GLU A 174 3.68 -16.06 -26.80
N CYS A 175 3.40 -14.90 -27.40
CA CYS A 175 2.07 -14.25 -27.37
C CYS A 175 1.33 -14.50 -28.70
N ILE A 176 0.84 -15.73 -28.90
CA ILE A 176 0.27 -16.20 -30.17
C ILE A 176 -1.23 -16.46 -30.14
N SER A 177 -1.84 -16.49 -28.96
CA SER A 177 -3.25 -16.81 -28.78
C SER A 177 -3.85 -16.15 -27.54
N SER A 178 -5.17 -16.24 -27.41
CA SER A 178 -5.90 -15.76 -26.24
C SER A 178 -5.44 -16.37 -24.92
N GLU A 179 -4.94 -17.60 -24.94
CA GLU A 179 -4.48 -18.33 -23.73
C GLU A 179 -2.98 -18.24 -23.49
N SER A 180 -2.25 -17.51 -24.35
CA SER A 180 -0.81 -17.30 -24.17
C SER A 180 -0.54 -16.13 -23.23
N SER A 181 0.51 -16.24 -22.38
CA SER A 181 1.03 -15.10 -21.64
C SER A 181 1.71 -14.12 -22.60
N CYS A 182 1.28 -12.88 -22.59
CA CYS A 182 1.76 -11.83 -23.50
C CYS A 182 2.62 -10.78 -22.80
N MET A 183 2.40 -10.57 -21.52
CA MET A 183 3.13 -9.58 -20.73
C MET A 183 3.20 -9.96 -19.26
N ASN A 184 4.17 -9.37 -18.59
CA ASN A 184 4.36 -9.51 -17.16
C ASN A 184 4.20 -8.15 -16.49
N PHE A 185 3.49 -8.10 -15.36
CA PHE A 185 3.41 -6.94 -14.50
C PHE A 185 4.14 -7.21 -13.20
N TYR A 186 5.10 -6.38 -12.88
CA TYR A 186 5.73 -6.32 -11.57
C TYR A 186 5.18 -5.11 -10.84
N ILE A 187 4.58 -5.33 -9.68
CA ILE A 187 3.86 -4.31 -8.92
C ILE A 187 4.49 -4.20 -7.54
N ASP A 188 5.12 -3.07 -7.29
CA ASP A 188 5.66 -2.71 -5.99
C ASP A 188 4.63 -1.82 -5.26
N THR A 189 4.04 -2.35 -4.21
CA THR A 189 2.92 -1.74 -3.50
C THR A 189 3.27 -0.51 -2.68
N ASN A 190 4.56 -0.31 -2.39
CA ASN A 190 5.04 0.78 -1.55
C ASN A 190 6.12 1.66 -2.23
N GLY A 191 6.43 1.37 -3.51
CA GLY A 191 7.42 2.06 -4.31
C GLY A 191 8.85 1.79 -3.81
N LYS A 192 9.66 2.83 -3.66
CA LYS A 192 11.07 2.68 -3.23
C LYS A 192 11.28 2.29 -1.76
N LYS A 193 10.21 2.13 -0.99
CA LYS A 193 10.33 1.81 0.44
C LYS A 193 10.72 0.35 0.61
N TYR A 194 11.63 0.10 1.57
CA TYR A 194 11.99 -1.27 1.92
C TYR A 194 10.77 -2.09 2.40
N PRO A 195 10.80 -3.42 2.17
CA PRO A 195 11.99 -4.27 2.00
C PRO A 195 12.44 -4.51 0.54
N ASN A 196 11.71 -4.07 -0.49
CA ASN A 196 11.99 -4.33 -1.91
C ASN A 196 12.24 -5.83 -2.17
N THR A 197 11.26 -6.63 -1.81
CA THR A 197 11.38 -8.09 -1.81
C THR A 197 10.19 -8.71 -2.53
N LEU A 198 10.46 -9.55 -3.52
CA LEU A 198 9.44 -10.30 -4.21
C LEU A 198 8.65 -11.15 -3.20
N GLY A 199 7.33 -11.00 -3.22
CA GLY A 199 6.43 -11.68 -2.30
C GLY A 199 6.19 -11.01 -0.96
N LYS A 200 6.83 -9.85 -0.69
CA LYS A 200 6.52 -9.00 0.47
C LYS A 200 5.86 -7.69 0.07
N ASP A 201 6.47 -6.96 -0.84
CA ASP A 201 5.99 -5.68 -1.37
C ASP A 201 6.01 -5.62 -2.90
N ILE A 202 6.79 -6.50 -3.56
CA ILE A 202 6.80 -6.66 -5.01
C ILE A 202 6.05 -7.94 -5.37
N PHE A 203 5.10 -7.83 -6.29
CA PHE A 203 4.24 -8.92 -6.74
C PHE A 203 4.27 -9.02 -8.26
N TYR A 204 4.01 -10.22 -8.76
CA TYR A 204 4.11 -10.54 -10.17
C TYR A 204 2.79 -11.07 -10.71
N PHE A 205 2.37 -10.58 -11.88
CA PHE A 205 1.18 -11.03 -12.59
C PHE A 205 1.49 -11.28 -14.06
N ASP A 206 0.86 -12.30 -14.62
CA ASP A 206 0.86 -12.58 -16.05
C ASP A 206 -0.38 -12.00 -16.72
N GLY A 207 -0.20 -11.23 -17.79
CA GLY A 207 -1.25 -10.77 -18.67
C GLY A 207 -1.36 -11.67 -19.90
N TYR A 208 -2.53 -12.27 -20.07
CA TYR A 208 -2.83 -13.22 -21.14
C TYR A 208 -3.39 -12.53 -22.37
N GLY A 209 -3.31 -13.20 -23.54
CA GLY A 209 -3.77 -12.68 -24.82
C GLY A 209 -5.26 -12.30 -24.85
N ASN A 210 -6.10 -12.94 -24.01
CA ASN A 210 -7.50 -12.59 -23.79
C ASN A 210 -7.72 -11.48 -22.75
N GLY A 211 -6.67 -10.79 -22.31
CA GLY A 211 -6.72 -9.74 -21.29
C GLY A 211 -6.93 -10.21 -19.87
N LYS A 212 -6.99 -11.51 -19.62
CA LYS A 212 -7.03 -12.01 -18.25
C LYS A 212 -5.69 -11.75 -17.58
N LEU A 213 -5.78 -11.28 -16.34
CA LEU A 213 -4.63 -11.12 -15.47
C LEU A 213 -4.61 -12.28 -14.47
N ARG A 214 -3.48 -12.98 -14.36
CA ARG A 214 -3.31 -14.08 -13.38
C ARG A 214 -2.16 -13.77 -12.45
N ALA A 215 -2.35 -14.07 -11.17
CA ALA A 215 -1.28 -13.99 -10.20
C ALA A 215 -0.26 -15.11 -10.45
N ALA A 216 1.01 -14.78 -10.42
CA ALA A 216 2.06 -15.79 -10.57
C ALA A 216 1.97 -16.86 -9.48
N GLY A 217 2.25 -18.09 -9.85
CA GLY A 217 2.24 -19.24 -8.96
C GLY A 217 0.91 -19.99 -8.88
N ILE A 218 -0.15 -19.55 -9.55
CA ILE A 218 -1.43 -20.30 -9.56
C ILE A 218 -1.33 -21.60 -10.33
N ASP A 219 -0.60 -21.62 -11.43
CA ASP A 219 -0.53 -22.75 -12.37
C ASP A 219 0.62 -23.72 -12.06
N HIS A 220 1.40 -23.47 -10.99
CA HIS A 220 2.49 -24.36 -10.61
C HIS A 220 2.01 -25.44 -9.62
N SER A 221 2.28 -26.68 -9.97
CA SER A 221 2.00 -27.83 -9.10
C SER A 221 2.76 -27.70 -7.76
N PRO A 222 2.16 -28.11 -6.64
CA PRO A 222 2.85 -28.16 -5.34
C PRO A 222 4.16 -28.96 -5.35
N SER A 223 4.34 -29.88 -6.32
CA SER A 223 5.57 -30.65 -6.49
C SER A 223 6.73 -29.87 -7.10
N GLU A 224 6.45 -28.73 -7.76
CA GLU A 224 7.47 -27.83 -8.33
C GLU A 224 7.87 -26.70 -7.36
N THR A 225 7.44 -26.81 -6.11
CA THR A 225 7.42 -25.73 -5.12
C THR A 225 8.79 -25.32 -4.55
N GLY A 226 9.85 -26.09 -4.78
CA GLY A 226 11.12 -25.84 -4.06
C GLY A 226 11.71 -24.46 -4.28
N TRP A 227 11.89 -24.05 -5.53
CA TRP A 227 12.51 -22.76 -5.85
C TRP A 227 11.48 -21.61 -5.93
N ALA A 228 10.31 -21.86 -6.49
CA ALA A 228 9.30 -20.82 -6.69
C ALA A 228 8.74 -20.30 -5.36
N ALA A 229 8.51 -21.18 -4.39
CA ALA A 229 8.07 -20.78 -3.06
C ALA A 229 9.15 -19.96 -2.33
N GLN A 230 10.43 -20.34 -2.46
CA GLN A 230 11.54 -19.61 -1.86
C GLN A 230 11.77 -18.26 -2.53
N GLU A 231 11.44 -18.12 -3.82
CA GLU A 231 11.62 -16.89 -4.57
C GLU A 231 10.46 -15.90 -4.43
N GLY A 232 9.36 -16.27 -3.76
CA GLY A 232 8.23 -15.38 -3.52
C GLY A 232 7.16 -15.37 -4.60
N TRP A 233 7.27 -16.20 -5.65
CA TRP A 233 6.30 -16.25 -6.75
C TRP A 233 4.90 -16.67 -6.28
N PHE A 234 4.83 -17.64 -5.34
CA PHE A 234 3.56 -18.12 -4.78
C PHE A 234 2.85 -17.12 -3.88
N THR A 235 3.56 -16.13 -3.35
CA THR A 235 2.95 -15.16 -2.44
C THR A 235 1.98 -14.25 -3.16
N THR A 236 2.16 -14.00 -4.46
CA THR A 236 1.20 -13.25 -5.27
C THR A 236 -0.13 -13.99 -5.34
N ALA A 237 -0.11 -15.28 -5.66
CA ALA A 237 -1.31 -16.12 -5.66
C ALA A 237 -1.96 -16.17 -4.29
N TRP A 238 -1.19 -16.40 -3.23
CA TRP A 238 -1.69 -16.45 -1.85
C TRP A 238 -2.31 -15.12 -1.39
N ALA A 239 -1.73 -13.98 -1.77
CA ALA A 239 -2.27 -12.67 -1.41
C ALA A 239 -3.61 -12.36 -2.10
N MET A 240 -3.94 -13.07 -3.20
CA MET A 240 -5.17 -12.85 -3.96
C MET A 240 -6.36 -13.67 -3.41
N TYR A 241 -6.12 -14.78 -2.71
CA TYR A 241 -7.14 -15.66 -2.09
C TYR A 241 -7.15 -15.49 -0.58
#